data_6d64c8e0de97bc3eb851f130e905700a
#
_entry.id   6d64c8e0de97bc3eb851f130e905700a
#
_cell.length_a   1.000
_cell.length_b   1.000
_cell.length_c   1.000
_cell.angle_alpha   90.00
_cell.angle_beta   90.00
_cell.angle_gamma   90.00
#
_symmetry.space_group_name_H-M   'P 1'
#
loop_
_entity.id
_entity.type
_entity.pdbx_description
1 polymer ?
#
loop_
_entity_poly.entity_id
_entity_poly.type
_entity_poly.pdbx_seq_one_letter_code
_entity_poly.pdbx_strand_id
1 'polypeptide(L)'
;GFSQPMIERFFKPFFAGVFFEPDLSVSSRAFEFVFRAFALGDTALPAAGMRCIPEQLAGRLVPDSISHGRRVERLLDGQAVLDNGERLHARAIVIATDGPEAARLLGGKPHPARGTTCFYFAAPEAPFEGPYLVLDGSGEGPVNSLVCPSNLSSAYAPSGSALVGVNVFGASQNPDALETSVRAQLTSWYGDRVKRWERLAVYRLPAALPVQAPPVTRVRKPPRVQDWLWVCGEYASPPSIHWALASGNMVADAVTNSLRSGGRHARALSMAV
;
A
#
# COMPACT_ATOMS: atom_id res chain seq x y z
N GLY A 1 12.01 -1.38 -30.71
CA GLY A 1 10.97 -1.55 -29.69
C GLY A 1 10.87 -3.00 -29.27
N PHE A 2 10.13 -3.28 -28.21
CA PHE A 2 9.83 -4.65 -27.77
C PHE A 2 8.89 -5.35 -28.76
N SER A 3 8.98 -6.68 -28.87
CA SER A 3 8.05 -7.45 -29.69
C SER A 3 6.65 -7.46 -29.08
N GLN A 4 5.61 -7.61 -29.93
CA GLN A 4 4.23 -7.68 -29.46
C GLN A 4 3.99 -8.76 -28.40
N PRO A 5 4.50 -10.01 -28.56
CA PRO A 5 4.37 -11.01 -27.52
C PRO A 5 5.02 -10.62 -26.18
N MET A 6 6.15 -9.91 -26.21
CA MET A 6 6.79 -9.41 -24.99
C MET A 6 5.93 -8.35 -24.28
N ILE A 7 5.29 -7.48 -25.05
CA ILE A 7 4.38 -6.47 -24.51
C ILE A 7 3.15 -7.15 -23.87
N GLU A 8 2.52 -8.06 -24.59
CA GLU A 8 1.25 -8.67 -24.18
C GLU A 8 1.42 -9.68 -23.05
N ARG A 9 2.47 -10.51 -23.08
CA ARG A 9 2.64 -11.63 -22.15
C ARG A 9 3.48 -11.29 -20.93
N PHE A 10 4.26 -10.22 -20.98
CA PHE A 10 5.11 -9.81 -19.86
C PHE A 10 4.80 -8.39 -19.37
N PHE A 11 5.01 -7.36 -20.20
CA PHE A 11 4.89 -5.98 -19.73
C PHE A 11 3.47 -5.65 -19.29
N LYS A 12 2.47 -6.03 -20.08
CA LYS A 12 1.07 -5.75 -19.75
C LYS A 12 0.65 -6.41 -18.43
N PRO A 13 0.72 -7.73 -18.23
CA PRO A 13 0.31 -8.34 -16.97
C PRO A 13 1.18 -7.90 -15.78
N PHE A 14 2.47 -7.65 -15.98
CA PHE A 14 3.36 -7.17 -14.94
C PHE A 14 2.96 -5.77 -14.45
N PHE A 15 2.89 -4.78 -15.35
CA PHE A 15 2.54 -3.42 -14.98
C PHE A 15 1.08 -3.26 -14.59
N ALA A 16 0.18 -4.05 -15.18
CA ALA A 16 -1.20 -4.13 -14.72
C ALA A 16 -1.26 -4.53 -13.23
N GLY A 17 -0.46 -5.52 -12.82
CA GLY A 17 -0.33 -5.93 -11.42
C GLY A 17 0.27 -4.84 -10.52
N VAL A 18 1.27 -4.12 -11.00
CA VAL A 18 1.90 -3.01 -10.26
C VAL A 18 0.93 -1.85 -10.01
N PHE A 19 0.10 -1.52 -11.00
CA PHE A 19 -0.80 -0.37 -10.93
C PHE A 19 -2.24 -0.73 -10.58
N PHE A 20 -2.57 -2.01 -10.44
CA PHE A 20 -3.94 -2.53 -10.32
C PHE A 20 -4.86 -2.02 -11.44
N GLU A 21 -4.30 -1.88 -12.65
CA GLU A 21 -4.95 -1.28 -13.83
C GLU A 21 -4.76 -2.17 -15.06
N PRO A 22 -5.73 -3.04 -15.38
CA PRO A 22 -5.62 -3.99 -16.48
C PRO A 22 -5.36 -3.34 -17.85
N ASP A 23 -5.92 -2.14 -18.07
CA ASP A 23 -5.83 -1.41 -19.33
C ASP A 23 -4.60 -0.50 -19.43
N LEU A 24 -3.79 -0.44 -18.37
CA LEU A 24 -2.63 0.43 -18.25
C LEU A 24 -2.95 1.92 -18.52
N SER A 25 -4.15 2.37 -18.16
CA SER A 25 -4.59 3.78 -18.25
C SER A 25 -3.88 4.65 -17.20
N VAL A 26 -2.57 4.51 -17.10
CA VAL A 26 -1.72 5.22 -16.14
C VAL A 26 -0.79 6.19 -16.86
N SER A 27 -0.26 7.17 -16.12
CA SER A 27 0.73 8.09 -16.66
C SER A 27 2.01 7.37 -17.06
N SER A 28 2.58 7.70 -18.22
CA SER A 28 3.91 7.22 -18.64
C SER A 28 5.01 7.51 -17.59
N ARG A 29 4.86 8.58 -16.82
CA ARG A 29 5.79 8.91 -15.70
C ARG A 29 5.74 7.88 -14.57
N ALA A 30 4.57 7.30 -14.30
CA ALA A 30 4.46 6.22 -13.33
C ALA A 30 5.18 4.96 -13.84
N PHE A 31 5.01 4.65 -15.13
CA PHE A 31 5.75 3.59 -15.79
C PHE A 31 7.27 3.82 -15.71
N GLU A 32 7.75 5.01 -16.13
CA GLU A 32 9.18 5.35 -16.10
C GLU A 32 9.77 5.21 -14.69
N PHE A 33 9.03 5.68 -13.67
CA PHE A 33 9.46 5.58 -12.26
C PHE A 33 9.64 4.12 -11.84
N VAL A 34 8.64 3.28 -12.09
CA VAL A 34 8.67 1.86 -11.69
C VAL A 34 9.72 1.11 -12.51
N PHE A 35 9.74 1.30 -13.82
CA PHE A 35 10.71 0.64 -14.71
C PHE A 35 12.15 0.98 -14.32
N ARG A 36 12.41 2.25 -14.00
CA ARG A 36 13.73 2.68 -13.53
C ARG A 36 14.11 2.02 -12.20
N ALA A 37 13.16 1.86 -11.27
CA ALA A 37 13.41 1.18 -10.00
C ALA A 37 13.83 -0.28 -10.22
N PHE A 38 13.15 -1.00 -11.12
CA PHE A 38 13.54 -2.37 -11.48
C PHE A 38 14.87 -2.47 -12.24
N ALA A 39 15.16 -1.49 -13.11
CA ALA A 39 16.39 -1.50 -13.90
C ALA A 39 17.66 -1.18 -13.07
N LEU A 40 17.51 -0.44 -11.98
CA LEU A 40 18.64 0.05 -11.19
C LEU A 40 18.76 -0.57 -9.79
N GLY A 41 17.74 -1.26 -9.33
CA GLY A 41 17.70 -1.83 -7.98
C GLY A 41 17.37 -3.32 -7.95
N ASP A 42 17.66 -3.94 -6.83
CA ASP A 42 17.28 -5.32 -6.58
C ASP A 42 15.83 -5.40 -6.09
N THR A 43 15.14 -6.46 -6.50
CA THR A 43 13.81 -6.78 -5.98
C THR A 43 13.95 -7.66 -4.74
N ALA A 44 13.47 -7.20 -3.60
CA ALA A 44 13.59 -7.90 -2.34
C ALA A 44 12.32 -7.83 -1.50
N LEU A 45 12.14 -8.83 -0.64
CA LEU A 45 11.15 -8.83 0.44
C LEU A 45 11.87 -8.96 1.78
N PRO A 46 11.40 -8.29 2.86
CA PRO A 46 11.91 -8.56 4.18
C PRO A 46 11.71 -10.03 4.57
N ALA A 47 12.74 -10.67 5.11
CA ALA A 47 12.74 -12.11 5.39
C ALA A 47 11.58 -12.57 6.30
N ALA A 48 11.13 -11.71 7.22
CA ALA A 48 10.01 -11.99 8.12
C ALA A 48 8.71 -11.23 7.76
N GLY A 49 8.58 -10.78 6.52
CA GLY A 49 7.38 -10.13 5.98
C GLY A 49 7.45 -8.61 5.95
N MET A 50 6.57 -8.01 5.15
CA MET A 50 6.53 -6.55 4.94
C MET A 50 6.24 -5.76 6.22
N ARG A 51 5.62 -6.38 7.21
CA ARG A 51 5.35 -5.79 8.52
C ARG A 51 6.62 -5.35 9.26
N CYS A 52 7.75 -5.98 9.00
CA CYS A 52 9.03 -5.61 9.60
C CYS A 52 9.45 -4.16 9.33
N ILE A 53 9.02 -3.55 8.21
CA ILE A 53 9.34 -2.16 7.87
C ILE A 53 8.71 -1.19 8.88
N PRO A 54 7.38 -1.15 9.07
CA PRO A 54 6.78 -0.26 10.07
C PRO A 54 7.16 -0.64 11.51
N GLU A 55 7.36 -1.92 11.83
CA GLU A 55 7.81 -2.35 13.16
C GLU A 55 9.21 -1.83 13.49
N GLN A 56 10.13 -1.85 12.53
CA GLN A 56 11.47 -1.28 12.72
C GLN A 56 11.41 0.23 12.99
N LEU A 57 10.51 0.95 12.33
CA LEU A 57 10.30 2.38 12.57
C LEU A 57 9.66 2.62 13.95
N ALA A 58 8.64 1.85 14.29
CA ALA A 58 7.95 1.93 15.58
C ALA A 58 8.91 1.67 16.76
N GLY A 59 9.82 0.70 16.61
CA GLY A 59 10.82 0.37 17.63
C GLY A 59 11.85 1.47 17.93
N ARG A 60 11.89 2.54 17.12
CA ARG A 60 12.73 3.72 17.35
C ARG A 60 12.01 4.85 18.09
N LEU A 61 10.72 4.71 18.29
CA LEU A 61 9.92 5.71 19.01
C LEU A 61 10.08 5.55 20.51
N VAL A 62 9.82 6.64 21.23
CA VAL A 62 9.74 6.59 22.70
C VAL A 62 8.65 5.60 23.12
N PRO A 63 8.85 4.77 24.13
CA PRO A 63 7.82 3.89 24.65
C PRO A 63 6.48 4.62 24.84
N ASP A 64 5.39 3.91 24.62
CA ASP A 64 4.01 4.43 24.74
C ASP A 64 3.61 5.56 23.77
N SER A 65 4.44 5.82 22.75
CA SER A 65 4.10 6.79 21.69
C SER A 65 3.01 6.31 20.72
N ILE A 66 2.73 5.00 20.68
CA ILE A 66 1.75 4.39 19.79
C ILE A 66 0.58 3.84 20.62
N SER A 67 -0.62 4.32 20.32
CA SER A 67 -1.85 3.82 20.90
C SER A 67 -2.68 3.09 19.86
N HIS A 68 -2.81 1.78 19.99
CA HIS A 68 -3.63 0.95 19.12
C HIS A 68 -5.09 0.89 19.58
N GLY A 69 -6.00 0.50 18.67
CA GLY A 69 -7.42 0.32 18.98
C GLY A 69 -8.16 1.62 19.26
N ARG A 70 -7.62 2.76 18.84
CA ARG A 70 -8.18 4.10 19.07
C ARG A 70 -8.44 4.79 17.75
N ARG A 71 -9.69 4.82 17.32
CA ARG A 71 -10.07 5.43 16.05
C ARG A 71 -10.34 6.93 16.24
N VAL A 72 -9.77 7.76 15.38
CA VAL A 72 -10.13 9.17 15.29
C VAL A 72 -11.41 9.30 14.48
N GLU A 73 -12.48 9.77 15.12
CA GLU A 73 -13.79 9.97 14.47
C GLU A 73 -13.80 11.27 13.67
N ARG A 74 -13.33 12.37 14.26
CA ARG A 74 -13.28 13.68 13.63
C ARG A 74 -12.17 14.57 14.21
N LEU A 75 -11.85 15.61 13.47
CA LEU A 75 -10.90 16.65 13.88
C LEU A 75 -11.64 17.95 14.16
N LEU A 76 -11.25 18.62 15.23
CA LEU A 76 -11.64 19.97 15.58
C LEU A 76 -10.37 20.82 15.66
N ASP A 77 -10.50 22.14 15.90
CA ASP A 77 -9.33 23.02 16.00
C ASP A 77 -8.38 22.55 17.12
N GLY A 78 -7.20 22.07 16.74
CA GLY A 78 -6.19 21.54 17.65
C GLY A 78 -6.59 20.27 18.43
N GLN A 79 -7.65 19.56 18.05
CA GLN A 79 -8.15 18.40 18.75
C GLN A 79 -8.44 17.23 17.80
N ALA A 80 -8.07 16.02 18.22
CA ALA A 80 -8.58 14.78 17.66
C ALA A 80 -9.64 14.18 18.61
N VAL A 81 -10.84 13.95 18.10
CA VAL A 81 -11.93 13.31 18.85
C VAL A 81 -11.97 11.84 18.46
N LEU A 82 -11.87 10.97 19.44
CA LEU A 82 -11.92 9.52 19.26
C LEU A 82 -13.36 9.01 19.23
N ASP A 83 -13.56 7.80 18.73
CA ASP A 83 -14.85 7.12 18.64
C ASP A 83 -15.51 6.84 20.00
N ASN A 84 -14.73 6.80 21.08
CA ASN A 84 -15.21 6.71 22.47
C ASN A 84 -15.56 8.07 23.10
N GLY A 85 -15.46 9.17 22.33
CA GLY A 85 -15.72 10.55 22.79
C GLY A 85 -14.53 11.24 23.46
N GLU A 86 -13.43 10.57 23.70
CA GLU A 86 -12.20 11.17 24.25
C GLU A 86 -11.64 12.22 23.29
N ARG A 87 -11.08 13.29 23.86
CA ARG A 87 -10.48 14.41 23.11
C ARG A 87 -9.00 14.49 23.40
N LEU A 88 -8.20 14.42 22.36
CA LEU A 88 -6.75 14.56 22.42
C LEU A 88 -6.38 15.96 21.89
N HIS A 89 -5.78 16.78 22.73
CA HIS A 89 -5.31 18.12 22.37
C HIS A 89 -3.87 18.04 21.85
N ALA A 90 -3.59 18.72 20.74
CA ALA A 90 -2.26 18.80 20.16
C ALA A 90 -1.99 20.15 19.52
N ARG A 91 -0.73 20.61 19.59
CA ARG A 91 -0.27 21.81 18.87
C ARG A 91 -0.19 21.59 17.36
N ALA A 92 -0.04 20.34 16.94
CA ALA A 92 0.01 19.93 15.56
C ALA A 92 -0.59 18.53 15.42
N ILE A 93 -1.43 18.34 14.41
CA ILE A 93 -2.00 17.04 14.05
C ILE A 93 -1.57 16.71 12.63
N VAL A 94 -1.14 15.48 12.41
CA VAL A 94 -0.78 14.95 11.10
C VAL A 94 -1.70 13.78 10.75
N ILE A 95 -2.46 13.92 9.67
CA ILE A 95 -3.21 12.80 9.10
C ILE A 95 -2.22 11.99 8.25
N ALA A 96 -1.96 10.76 8.66
CA ALA A 96 -1.06 9.82 7.97
C ALA A 96 -1.76 8.50 7.62
N THR A 97 -3.08 8.55 7.47
CA THR A 97 -3.94 7.41 7.11
C THR A 97 -3.92 7.17 5.61
N ASP A 98 -4.64 6.14 5.14
CA ASP A 98 -4.93 5.98 3.71
C ASP A 98 -5.77 7.13 3.13
N GLY A 99 -5.87 7.20 1.80
CA GLY A 99 -6.56 8.28 1.11
C GLY A 99 -8.04 8.42 1.46
N PRO A 100 -8.84 7.34 1.49
CA PRO A 100 -10.24 7.36 1.90
C PRO A 100 -10.47 7.91 3.31
N GLU A 101 -9.67 7.46 4.28
CA GLU A 101 -9.80 7.90 5.66
C GLU A 101 -9.32 9.35 5.85
N ALA A 102 -8.25 9.75 5.15
CA ALA A 102 -7.82 11.12 5.12
C ALA A 102 -8.90 12.06 4.55
N ALA A 103 -9.54 11.67 3.45
CA ALA A 103 -10.64 12.42 2.88
C ALA A 103 -11.83 12.55 3.86
N ARG A 104 -12.18 11.48 4.56
CA ARG A 104 -13.23 11.49 5.59
C ARG A 104 -12.91 12.48 6.71
N LEU A 105 -11.68 12.43 7.25
CA LEU A 105 -11.24 13.33 8.33
C LEU A 105 -11.18 14.79 7.89
N LEU A 106 -10.90 15.05 6.63
CA LEU A 106 -10.88 16.39 6.03
C LEU A 106 -12.25 16.90 5.57
N GLY A 107 -13.31 16.08 5.69
CA GLY A 107 -14.65 16.43 5.19
C GLY A 107 -14.74 16.49 3.67
N GLY A 108 -13.82 15.84 2.97
CA GLY A 108 -13.74 15.80 1.51
C GLY A 108 -14.26 14.51 0.90
N LYS A 109 -14.25 14.45 -0.44
CA LYS A 109 -14.53 13.22 -1.18
C LYS A 109 -13.24 12.40 -1.33
N PRO A 110 -13.30 11.07 -1.15
CA PRO A 110 -12.15 10.21 -1.39
C PRO A 110 -11.71 10.29 -2.85
N HIS A 111 -10.40 10.29 -3.05
CA HIS A 111 -9.85 10.14 -4.39
C HIS A 111 -10.18 8.75 -4.95
N PRO A 112 -10.41 8.63 -6.26
CA PRO A 112 -10.58 7.33 -6.88
C PRO A 112 -9.40 6.41 -6.58
N ALA A 113 -9.70 5.16 -6.26
CA ALA A 113 -8.69 4.16 -5.94
C ALA A 113 -8.96 2.86 -6.71
N ARG A 114 -7.91 2.08 -6.94
CA ARG A 114 -7.98 0.72 -7.47
C ARG A 114 -7.96 -0.27 -6.33
N GLY A 115 -8.75 -1.32 -6.46
CA GLY A 115 -8.82 -2.38 -5.47
C GLY A 115 -8.11 -3.65 -5.93
N THR A 116 -7.86 -4.54 -4.98
CA THR A 116 -7.35 -5.88 -5.23
C THR A 116 -7.95 -6.88 -4.25
N THR A 117 -8.00 -8.14 -4.66
CA THR A 117 -8.29 -9.28 -3.78
C THR A 117 -7.09 -10.21 -3.79
N CYS A 118 -6.54 -10.48 -2.61
CA CYS A 118 -5.39 -11.37 -2.45
C CYS A 118 -5.81 -12.62 -1.71
N PHE A 119 -5.54 -13.80 -2.30
CA PHE A 119 -5.70 -15.08 -1.65
C PHE A 119 -4.35 -15.59 -1.18
N TYR A 120 -4.34 -16.16 0.02
CA TYR A 120 -3.19 -16.87 0.57
C TYR A 120 -3.56 -18.31 0.85
N PHE A 121 -2.73 -19.23 0.33
CA PHE A 121 -2.92 -20.66 0.51
C PHE A 121 -1.69 -21.29 1.17
N ALA A 122 -1.93 -22.26 2.06
CA ALA A 122 -0.91 -23.22 2.46
C ALA A 122 -0.93 -24.38 1.45
N ALA A 123 0.21 -24.68 0.87
CA ALA A 123 0.40 -25.81 -0.02
C ALA A 123 1.39 -26.81 0.62
N PRO A 124 1.22 -28.13 0.42
CA PRO A 124 2.16 -29.13 0.90
C PRO A 124 3.58 -28.98 0.31
N GLU A 125 3.66 -28.39 -0.87
CA GLU A 125 4.89 -28.12 -1.61
C GLU A 125 4.74 -26.85 -2.46
N ALA A 126 5.84 -26.18 -2.76
CA ALA A 126 5.82 -25.02 -3.65
C ALA A 126 5.39 -25.44 -5.06
N PRO A 127 4.54 -24.67 -5.75
CA PRO A 127 4.10 -24.98 -7.10
C PRO A 127 5.21 -24.90 -8.16
N PHE A 128 6.30 -24.21 -7.86
CA PHE A 128 7.50 -24.06 -8.68
C PHE A 128 8.71 -23.77 -7.78
N GLU A 129 9.90 -23.97 -8.31
CA GLU A 129 11.16 -23.65 -7.64
C GLU A 129 11.62 -22.22 -7.98
N GLY A 130 12.36 -21.60 -7.05
CA GLY A 130 12.97 -20.28 -7.23
C GLY A 130 12.09 -19.08 -6.85
N PRO A 131 12.70 -17.90 -6.76
CA PRO A 131 12.07 -16.68 -6.28
C PRO A 131 11.37 -15.91 -7.41
N TYR A 132 10.40 -16.53 -8.07
CA TYR A 132 9.73 -15.93 -9.22
C TYR A 132 8.37 -15.34 -8.87
N LEU A 133 8.02 -14.25 -9.57
CA LEU A 133 6.66 -13.78 -9.73
C LEU A 133 6.10 -14.38 -11.02
N VAL A 134 5.10 -15.24 -10.88
CA VAL A 134 4.39 -15.84 -12.01
C VAL A 134 3.29 -14.87 -12.45
N LEU A 135 3.21 -14.60 -13.76
CA LEU A 135 2.23 -13.70 -14.37
C LEU A 135 1.29 -14.49 -15.27
N ASP A 136 0.02 -14.10 -15.30
CA ASP A 136 -0.89 -14.56 -16.33
C ASP A 136 -0.64 -13.81 -17.65
N GLY A 137 0.11 -14.43 -18.53
CA GLY A 137 0.38 -13.92 -19.88
C GLY A 137 -0.69 -14.29 -20.92
N SER A 138 -1.71 -15.08 -20.55
CA SER A 138 -2.81 -15.46 -21.43
C SER A 138 -4.00 -14.50 -21.35
N GLY A 139 -4.23 -13.91 -20.18
CA GLY A 139 -5.43 -13.12 -19.87
C GLY A 139 -6.68 -13.98 -19.70
N GLU A 140 -6.53 -15.29 -19.53
CA GLU A 140 -7.61 -16.25 -19.35
C GLU A 140 -7.88 -16.51 -17.88
N GLY A 141 -8.77 -15.78 -17.28
CA GLY A 141 -9.20 -15.99 -15.89
C GLY A 141 -8.87 -14.81 -14.98
N PRO A 142 -9.20 -14.91 -13.66
CA PRO A 142 -9.11 -13.80 -12.75
C PRO A 142 -7.71 -13.54 -12.20
N VAL A 143 -6.82 -14.53 -12.19
CA VAL A 143 -5.48 -14.40 -11.58
C VAL A 143 -4.61 -13.50 -12.43
N ASN A 144 -4.12 -12.42 -11.87
CA ASN A 144 -3.09 -11.58 -12.51
C ASN A 144 -1.69 -12.12 -12.25
N SER A 145 -1.40 -12.45 -10.99
CA SER A 145 -0.07 -12.90 -10.60
C SER A 145 -0.11 -13.84 -9.39
N LEU A 146 0.95 -14.63 -9.28
CA LEU A 146 1.16 -15.56 -8.17
C LEU A 146 2.61 -15.49 -7.72
N VAL A 147 2.82 -15.57 -6.41
CA VAL A 147 4.14 -15.61 -5.78
C VAL A 147 4.17 -16.70 -4.72
N CYS A 148 5.34 -17.32 -4.52
CA CYS A 148 5.58 -18.26 -3.43
C CYS A 148 6.61 -17.65 -2.46
N PRO A 149 6.20 -16.86 -1.46
CA PRO A 149 7.13 -16.16 -0.55
C PRO A 149 8.04 -17.12 0.21
N SER A 150 7.61 -18.34 0.49
CA SER A 150 8.44 -19.36 1.14
C SER A 150 9.63 -19.82 0.30
N ASN A 151 9.64 -19.57 -1.02
CA ASN A 151 10.82 -19.77 -1.88
C ASN A 151 11.89 -18.69 -1.67
N LEU A 152 11.54 -17.55 -1.09
CA LEU A 152 12.48 -16.46 -0.80
C LEU A 152 13.04 -16.56 0.62
N SER A 153 12.20 -16.96 1.59
CA SER A 153 12.63 -17.12 2.98
C SER A 153 11.79 -18.19 3.68
N SER A 154 12.46 -19.04 4.45
CA SER A 154 11.82 -20.07 5.28
C SER A 154 10.94 -19.49 6.39
N ALA A 155 11.07 -18.21 6.72
CA ALA A 155 10.20 -17.55 7.71
C ALA A 155 8.76 -17.34 7.23
N TYR A 156 8.47 -17.50 5.93
CA TYR A 156 7.13 -17.35 5.38
C TYR A 156 6.24 -18.59 5.49
N ALA A 157 6.80 -19.77 5.75
CA ALA A 157 6.01 -20.99 5.95
C ALA A 157 6.72 -21.96 6.92
N PRO A 158 5.98 -22.82 7.65
CA PRO A 158 6.56 -23.91 8.40
C PRO A 158 7.30 -24.91 7.50
N SER A 159 8.25 -25.66 8.07
CA SER A 159 8.92 -26.73 7.35
C SER A 159 7.91 -27.74 6.79
N GLY A 160 8.10 -28.16 5.54
CA GLY A 160 7.19 -29.08 4.84
C GLY A 160 5.90 -28.43 4.32
N SER A 161 5.85 -27.08 4.29
CA SER A 161 4.75 -26.32 3.71
C SER A 161 5.27 -25.19 2.86
N ALA A 162 4.44 -24.71 1.93
CA ALA A 162 4.70 -23.52 1.13
C ALA A 162 3.56 -22.51 1.26
N LEU A 163 3.90 -21.22 1.33
CA LEU A 163 2.94 -20.13 1.25
C LEU A 163 2.78 -19.70 -0.20
N VAL A 164 1.57 -19.72 -0.71
CA VAL A 164 1.23 -19.25 -2.06
C VAL A 164 0.34 -18.03 -1.95
N GLY A 165 0.79 -16.91 -2.52
CA GLY A 165 0.02 -15.67 -2.63
C GLY A 165 -0.48 -15.48 -4.06
N VAL A 166 -1.77 -15.20 -4.21
CA VAL A 166 -2.43 -15.00 -5.52
C VAL A 166 -3.10 -13.65 -5.54
N ASN A 167 -2.84 -12.86 -6.58
CA ASN A 167 -3.41 -11.53 -6.73
C ASN A 167 -4.43 -11.48 -7.86
N VAL A 168 -5.58 -10.84 -7.59
CA VAL A 168 -6.70 -10.63 -8.51
C VAL A 168 -7.08 -9.15 -8.50
N PHE A 169 -7.39 -8.59 -9.67
CA PHE A 169 -7.87 -7.20 -9.76
C PHE A 169 -9.24 -7.01 -9.12
N GLY A 170 -9.42 -5.86 -8.50
CA GLY A 170 -10.67 -5.47 -7.87
C GLY A 170 -10.91 -6.11 -6.49
N ALA A 171 -11.66 -5.42 -5.66
CA ALA A 171 -12.10 -5.91 -4.36
C ALA A 171 -13.41 -6.69 -4.51
N SER A 172 -13.32 -7.99 -4.73
CA SER A 172 -14.50 -8.84 -4.96
C SER A 172 -15.53 -8.74 -3.83
N GLN A 173 -16.81 -8.63 -4.18
CA GLN A 173 -17.91 -8.68 -3.21
C GLN A 173 -18.25 -10.11 -2.79
N ASN A 174 -17.89 -11.10 -3.62
CA ASN A 174 -18.05 -12.52 -3.32
C ASN A 174 -16.71 -13.27 -3.48
N PRO A 175 -15.86 -13.27 -2.43
CA PRO A 175 -14.56 -13.91 -2.50
C PRO A 175 -14.63 -15.42 -2.64
N ASP A 176 -15.69 -16.08 -2.16
CA ASP A 176 -15.80 -17.55 -2.27
C ASP A 176 -16.10 -17.99 -3.71
N ALA A 177 -16.99 -17.27 -4.40
CA ALA A 177 -17.21 -17.51 -5.82
C ALA A 177 -15.97 -17.19 -6.66
N LEU A 178 -15.23 -16.11 -6.31
CA LEU A 178 -13.98 -15.77 -6.96
C LEU A 178 -12.91 -16.85 -6.74
N GLU A 179 -12.81 -17.42 -5.54
CA GLU A 179 -11.88 -18.52 -5.25
C GLU A 179 -12.11 -19.73 -6.16
N THR A 180 -13.38 -20.06 -6.44
CA THR A 180 -13.70 -21.16 -7.37
C THR A 180 -13.06 -20.93 -8.74
N SER A 181 -13.16 -19.72 -9.28
CA SER A 181 -12.56 -19.36 -10.56
C SER A 181 -11.01 -19.29 -10.48
N VAL A 182 -10.48 -18.76 -9.38
CA VAL A 182 -9.04 -18.76 -9.10
C VAL A 182 -8.50 -20.19 -9.08
N ARG A 183 -9.13 -21.09 -8.35
CA ARG A 183 -8.70 -22.49 -8.27
C ARG A 183 -8.81 -23.21 -9.61
N ALA A 184 -9.83 -22.91 -10.42
CA ALA A 184 -9.95 -23.49 -11.76
C ALA A 184 -8.76 -23.07 -12.64
N GLN A 185 -8.39 -21.78 -12.66
CA GLN A 185 -7.24 -21.29 -13.40
C GLN A 185 -5.91 -21.87 -12.87
N LEU A 186 -5.73 -21.89 -11.55
CA LEU A 186 -4.53 -22.49 -10.94
C LEU A 186 -4.41 -23.99 -11.22
N THR A 187 -5.55 -24.70 -11.30
CA THR A 187 -5.55 -26.11 -11.66
C THR A 187 -5.12 -26.31 -13.12
N SER A 188 -5.45 -25.41 -14.03
CA SER A 188 -4.94 -25.49 -15.41
C SER A 188 -3.43 -25.28 -15.49
N TRP A 189 -2.83 -24.54 -14.56
CA TRP A 189 -1.38 -24.31 -14.51
C TRP A 189 -0.61 -25.40 -13.78
N TYR A 190 -1.15 -25.88 -12.66
CA TYR A 190 -0.42 -26.74 -11.71
C TYR A 190 -1.05 -28.12 -11.50
N GLY A 191 -2.18 -28.39 -12.16
CA GLY A 191 -2.86 -29.69 -12.06
C GLY A 191 -3.57 -29.89 -10.70
N ASP A 192 -3.88 -31.16 -10.41
CA ASP A 192 -4.66 -31.57 -9.25
C ASP A 192 -4.04 -31.27 -7.88
N ARG A 193 -2.75 -30.88 -7.83
CA ARG A 193 -2.10 -30.48 -6.58
C ARG A 193 -2.78 -29.28 -5.93
N VAL A 194 -3.42 -28.40 -6.71
CA VAL A 194 -4.18 -27.23 -6.23
C VAL A 194 -5.36 -27.62 -5.34
N LYS A 195 -5.91 -28.81 -5.51
CA LYS A 195 -6.99 -29.34 -4.67
C LYS A 195 -6.58 -29.53 -3.21
N ARG A 196 -5.27 -29.72 -2.96
CA ARG A 196 -4.68 -29.90 -1.62
C ARG A 196 -4.28 -28.56 -0.95
N TRP A 197 -4.43 -27.44 -1.65
CA TRP A 197 -4.09 -26.14 -1.08
C TRP A 197 -5.19 -25.70 -0.13
N GLU A 198 -4.82 -25.39 1.09
CA GLU A 198 -5.72 -24.86 2.12
C GLU A 198 -5.74 -23.33 2.10
N ARG A 199 -6.93 -22.73 2.07
CA ARG A 199 -7.08 -21.27 2.14
C ARG A 199 -6.76 -20.78 3.55
N LEU A 200 -5.71 -19.99 3.70
CA LEU A 200 -5.33 -19.35 4.95
C LEU A 200 -6.07 -18.03 5.16
N ALA A 201 -6.13 -17.20 4.12
CA ALA A 201 -6.73 -15.88 4.21
C ALA A 201 -7.18 -15.35 2.85
N VAL A 202 -8.15 -14.42 2.88
CA VAL A 202 -8.51 -13.58 1.76
C VAL A 202 -8.51 -12.13 2.22
N TYR A 203 -7.75 -11.28 1.57
CA TYR A 203 -7.73 -9.85 1.82
C TYR A 203 -8.41 -9.11 0.67
N ARG A 204 -9.42 -8.34 1.01
CA ARG A 204 -10.15 -7.45 0.08
C ARG A 204 -9.74 -6.03 0.39
N LEU A 205 -9.07 -5.39 -0.55
CA LEU A 205 -8.55 -4.05 -0.42
C LEU A 205 -9.22 -3.14 -1.45
N PRO A 206 -10.32 -2.45 -1.10
CA PRO A 206 -11.06 -1.61 -2.06
C PRO A 206 -10.25 -0.40 -2.54
N ALA A 207 -9.35 0.09 -1.71
CA ALA A 207 -8.50 1.25 -1.99
C ALA A 207 -7.02 0.86 -1.81
N ALA A 208 -6.56 -0.13 -2.57
CA ALA A 208 -5.19 -0.61 -2.51
C ALA A 208 -4.18 0.36 -3.13
N LEU A 209 -4.60 1.13 -4.14
CA LEU A 209 -3.75 2.10 -4.83
C LEU A 209 -4.57 3.29 -5.35
N PRO A 210 -4.13 4.54 -5.15
CA PRO A 210 -4.75 5.69 -5.79
C PRO A 210 -4.67 5.62 -7.32
N VAL A 211 -5.74 6.04 -8.00
CA VAL A 211 -5.76 6.11 -9.48
C VAL A 211 -4.75 7.15 -9.98
N GLN A 212 -3.95 6.76 -10.95
CA GLN A 212 -2.88 7.57 -11.55
C GLN A 212 -3.18 7.94 -13.00
N ALA A 213 -4.44 8.27 -13.31
CA ALA A 213 -4.83 8.67 -14.67
C ALA A 213 -4.10 9.95 -15.12
N PRO A 214 -3.69 10.04 -16.41
CA PRO A 214 -3.16 11.28 -16.97
C PRO A 214 -4.20 12.42 -16.97
N PRO A 215 -3.78 13.69 -16.84
CA PRO A 215 -2.42 14.14 -16.60
C PRO A 215 -2.03 14.07 -15.12
N VAL A 216 -0.94 13.37 -14.81
CA VAL A 216 -0.37 13.44 -13.44
C VAL A 216 0.40 14.74 -13.32
N THR A 217 -0.17 15.68 -12.60
CA THR A 217 0.50 16.95 -12.29
C THR A 217 1.63 16.69 -11.28
N ARG A 218 2.80 17.30 -11.49
CA ARG A 218 3.92 17.26 -10.54
C ARG A 218 3.66 18.11 -9.29
N VAL A 219 2.50 18.74 -9.20
CA VAL A 219 2.16 19.62 -8.08
C VAL A 219 1.93 18.75 -6.86
N ARG A 220 2.96 18.68 -6.02
CA ARG A 220 2.81 18.18 -4.65
C ARG A 220 1.83 19.09 -3.95
N LYS A 221 0.75 18.55 -3.45
CA LYS A 221 -0.13 19.30 -2.57
C LYS A 221 0.70 19.77 -1.37
N PRO A 222 0.56 21.03 -0.93
CA PRO A 222 1.25 21.46 0.28
C PRO A 222 0.81 20.55 1.43
N PRO A 223 1.74 20.09 2.26
CA PRO A 223 1.41 19.18 3.36
C PRO A 223 0.59 19.84 4.45
N ARG A 224 0.56 21.16 4.48
CA ARG A 224 -0.19 21.95 5.48
C ARG A 224 -1.59 22.22 4.97
N VAL A 225 -2.59 21.81 5.74
CA VAL A 225 -4.03 22.02 5.46
C VAL A 225 -4.54 23.24 6.23
N GLN A 226 -4.18 23.35 7.50
CA GLN A 226 -4.47 24.45 8.39
C GLN A 226 -3.26 24.75 9.29
N ASP A 227 -3.32 25.75 10.12
CA ASP A 227 -2.19 26.14 10.98
C ASP A 227 -1.75 25.05 11.94
N TRP A 228 -2.66 24.19 12.33
CA TRP A 228 -2.47 23.08 13.25
C TRP A 228 -2.58 21.70 12.57
N LEU A 229 -2.93 21.62 11.24
CA LEU A 229 -3.27 20.38 10.55
C LEU A 229 -2.41 20.17 9.32
N TRP A 230 -1.78 19.01 9.25
CA TRP A 230 -0.97 18.54 8.13
C TRP A 230 -1.44 17.19 7.63
N VAL A 231 -0.99 16.83 6.44
CA VAL A 231 -1.33 15.57 5.80
C VAL A 231 -0.11 14.97 5.08
N CYS A 232 0.11 13.66 5.25
CA CYS A 232 1.09 12.90 4.50
C CYS A 232 0.51 11.56 4.07
N GLY A 233 1.14 10.92 3.09
CA GLY A 233 0.71 9.62 2.56
C GLY A 233 0.90 9.51 1.06
N GLU A 234 0.65 8.33 0.53
CA GLU A 234 0.82 8.03 -0.89
C GLU A 234 -0.15 8.79 -1.83
N TYR A 235 -1.30 9.22 -1.33
CA TYR A 235 -2.27 9.99 -2.12
C TYR A 235 -1.83 11.44 -2.40
N ALA A 236 -0.79 11.90 -1.72
CA ALA A 236 -0.18 13.22 -1.92
C ALA A 236 1.03 13.18 -2.86
N SER A 237 1.41 12.00 -3.35
CA SER A 237 2.64 11.75 -4.13
C SER A 237 2.44 10.50 -4.99
N PRO A 238 3.39 10.12 -5.87
CA PRO A 238 3.31 8.84 -6.56
C PRO A 238 3.17 7.69 -5.57
N PRO A 239 2.12 6.84 -5.69
CA PRO A 239 1.82 5.84 -4.69
C PRO A 239 2.92 4.76 -4.63
N SER A 240 3.59 4.69 -3.49
CA SER A 240 4.56 3.66 -3.13
C SER A 240 4.96 3.81 -1.66
N ILE A 241 5.47 2.76 -1.05
CA ILE A 241 6.05 2.79 0.31
C ILE A 241 7.16 3.85 0.39
N HIS A 242 8.02 3.94 -0.64
CA HIS A 242 9.07 4.95 -0.72
C HIS A 242 8.53 6.38 -0.57
N TRP A 243 7.49 6.71 -1.34
CA TRP A 243 6.90 8.04 -1.30
C TRP A 243 6.07 8.29 -0.04
N ALA A 244 5.43 7.27 0.53
CA ALA A 244 4.77 7.39 1.83
C ALA A 244 5.78 7.79 2.91
N LEU A 245 6.94 7.13 2.97
CA LEU A 245 8.03 7.48 3.88
C LEU A 245 8.60 8.88 3.61
N ALA A 246 8.85 9.22 2.34
CA ALA A 246 9.36 10.54 1.96
C ALA A 246 8.38 11.67 2.32
N SER A 247 7.07 11.46 2.13
CA SER A 247 6.06 12.44 2.51
C SER A 247 5.99 12.63 4.02
N GLY A 248 6.13 11.56 4.80
CA GLY A 248 6.22 11.61 6.26
C GLY A 248 7.39 12.47 6.73
N ASN A 249 8.59 12.27 6.17
CA ASN A 249 9.77 13.09 6.48
C ASN A 249 9.54 14.57 6.17
N MET A 250 8.99 14.87 4.98
CA MET A 250 8.70 16.26 4.59
C MET A 250 7.73 16.94 5.54
N VAL A 251 6.69 16.23 6.00
CA VAL A 251 5.71 16.78 6.95
C VAL A 251 6.34 16.95 8.33
N ALA A 252 7.17 16.00 8.78
CA ALA A 252 7.88 16.12 10.06
C ALA A 252 8.76 17.39 10.12
N ASP A 253 9.50 17.68 9.04
CA ASP A 253 10.29 18.91 8.92
C ASP A 253 9.40 20.16 8.94
N ALA A 254 8.30 20.15 8.19
CA ALA A 254 7.35 21.28 8.12
C ALA A 254 6.71 21.58 9.48
N VAL A 255 6.25 20.55 10.18
CA VAL A 255 5.68 20.65 11.53
C VAL A 255 6.70 21.17 12.51
N THR A 256 7.92 20.61 12.51
CA THR A 256 8.99 21.03 13.41
C THR A 256 9.34 22.50 13.23
N ASN A 257 9.47 22.96 11.99
CA ASN A 257 9.74 24.36 11.67
C ASN A 257 8.59 25.29 12.10
N SER A 258 7.34 24.87 11.88
CA SER A 258 6.15 25.63 12.30
C SER A 258 6.10 25.81 13.82
N LEU A 259 6.32 24.73 14.58
CA LEU A 259 6.30 24.76 16.04
C LEU A 259 7.44 25.62 16.63
N ARG A 260 8.62 25.62 16.00
CA ARG A 260 9.76 26.47 16.41
C ARG A 260 9.50 27.96 16.12
N SER A 261 8.88 28.27 15.00
CA SER A 261 8.55 29.67 14.60
C SER A 261 7.44 30.25 15.46
N GLY A 262 6.36 29.49 15.74
CA GLY A 262 5.28 29.91 16.65
C GLY A 262 5.75 30.16 18.08
N GLY A 263 6.70 29.34 18.58
CA GLY A 263 7.31 29.60 19.91
C GLY A 263 8.16 30.86 19.99
N ARG A 264 8.74 31.31 18.88
CA ARG A 264 9.47 32.60 18.82
C ARG A 264 8.51 33.80 18.84
N HIS A 265 7.38 33.74 18.17
CA HIS A 265 6.36 34.80 18.20
C HIS A 265 5.74 34.94 19.59
N ALA A 266 5.42 33.82 20.25
CA ALA A 266 4.87 33.86 21.61
C ALA A 266 5.87 34.42 22.63
N ARG A 267 7.18 34.12 22.50
CA ARG A 267 8.23 34.72 23.36
C ARG A 267 8.45 36.21 23.07
N ALA A 268 8.40 36.66 21.82
CA ALA A 268 8.54 38.05 21.45
C ALA A 268 7.40 38.90 22.00
N LEU A 269 6.15 38.40 21.99
CA LEU A 269 5.01 39.07 22.57
C LEU A 269 5.05 39.09 24.12
N SER A 270 5.60 38.07 24.77
CA SER A 270 5.78 38.02 26.24
C SER A 270 6.92 38.89 26.74
N MET A 271 7.85 39.32 25.88
CA MET A 271 8.93 40.26 26.23
C MET A 271 8.57 41.72 25.89
N ALA A 272 7.41 41.97 25.27
CA ALA A 272 6.92 43.29 24.89
C ALA A 272 5.78 43.79 25.79
N VAL A 273 5.46 43.07 26.86
CA VAL A 273 4.58 43.46 27.98
C VAL A 273 5.42 43.54 29.25
#